data_5e03353b2884838ce40ed7f5c539b00d
#
_entry.id   5e03353b2884838ce40ed7f5c539b00d
#
_cell.length_a   1.000
_cell.length_b   1.000
_cell.length_c   1.000
_cell.angle_alpha   90.00
_cell.angle_beta   90.00
_cell.angle_gamma   90.00
#
_symmetry.space_group_name_H-M   'P 1'
#
loop_
_entity.id
_entity.type
_entity.pdbx_description
1 polymer ?
#
loop_
_entity_poly.entity_id
_entity_poly.type
_entity_poly.pdbx_seq_one_letter_code
_entity_poly.pdbx_strand_id
1 'polypeptide(L)'
;IKRLKFPLAAPSANLSTKVSAVCSSHVKEDFGKKIRFILEGGKSSVGIESTIIDIRDKPRILRLGGLDISTIEKVLNRKISLTNNPSKISSPGQLRLHYSPGIPIKLNVQRTSGKSEAYLLIKKRNKSKSNYYYLSKNGNLKEAAKNLYNTLRKIKKNKYKSIVVEKIPNIGLGKTILDRLTRASKLK
;
A
#
# COMPACT_ATOMS: atom_id res chain seq x y z
N ILE A 1 -17.02 2.87 17.97
CA ILE A 1 -17.57 1.75 17.15
C ILE A 1 -18.19 0.70 18.04
N LYS A 2 -17.53 0.21 19.12
CA LYS A 2 -18.09 -0.84 20.00
C LYS A 2 -19.48 -0.51 20.62
N ARG A 3 -19.85 0.76 20.73
CA ARG A 3 -21.16 1.21 21.24
C ARG A 3 -22.25 1.29 20.17
N LEU A 4 -21.91 1.13 18.90
CA LEU A 4 -22.88 1.15 17.81
C LEU A 4 -23.58 -0.22 17.73
N LYS A 5 -24.89 -0.20 17.57
CA LYS A 5 -25.73 -1.39 17.37
C LYS A 5 -25.87 -1.77 15.90
N PHE A 6 -25.16 -1.11 15.00
CA PHE A 6 -25.20 -1.32 13.55
C PHE A 6 -23.78 -1.24 12.96
N PRO A 7 -23.50 -1.92 11.83
CA PRO A 7 -22.22 -1.83 11.14
C PRO A 7 -22.06 -0.48 10.44
N LEU A 8 -20.79 -0.06 10.27
CA LEU A 8 -20.43 1.12 9.49
C LEU A 8 -19.76 0.71 8.17
N ALA A 9 -20.18 1.31 7.08
CA ALA A 9 -19.48 1.26 5.80
C ALA A 9 -18.83 2.62 5.55
N ALA A 10 -17.52 2.62 5.28
CA ALA A 10 -16.76 3.84 5.01
C ALA A 10 -15.66 3.58 3.97
N PRO A 11 -15.37 4.55 3.08
CA PRO A 11 -14.21 4.49 2.20
C PRO A 11 -12.92 4.75 2.98
N SER A 12 -11.76 4.56 2.32
CA SER A 12 -10.47 4.98 2.86
C SER A 12 -10.42 6.51 2.98
N ALA A 13 -9.93 7.01 4.12
CA ALA A 13 -9.86 8.44 4.42
C ALA A 13 -8.59 9.09 3.84
N ASN A 14 -8.48 9.14 2.50
CA ASN A 14 -7.40 9.80 1.77
C ASN A 14 -7.95 10.46 0.50
N LEU A 15 -7.22 11.41 -0.06
CA LEU A 15 -7.55 11.99 -1.36
C LEU A 15 -7.47 10.93 -2.47
N SER A 16 -8.36 11.01 -3.46
CA SER A 16 -8.39 10.06 -4.58
C SER A 16 -7.01 9.92 -5.23
N THR A 17 -6.67 8.70 -5.64
CA THR A 17 -5.38 8.30 -6.21
C THR A 17 -4.16 8.40 -5.29
N LYS A 18 -4.25 9.06 -4.15
CA LYS A 18 -3.14 9.23 -3.20
C LYS A 18 -2.95 8.02 -2.28
N VAL A 19 -1.81 8.01 -1.58
CA VAL A 19 -1.47 6.99 -0.58
C VAL A 19 -2.51 6.97 0.53
N SER A 20 -3.05 5.80 0.86
CA SER A 20 -4.06 5.65 1.92
C SER A 20 -3.54 6.12 3.28
N ALA A 21 -4.44 6.66 4.10
CA ALA A 21 -4.15 7.04 5.47
C ALA A 21 -4.07 5.79 6.36
N VAL A 22 -3.08 5.74 7.26
CA VAL A 22 -2.91 4.64 8.24
C VAL A 22 -2.95 5.12 9.69
N CYS A 23 -3.19 6.42 9.90
CA CYS A 23 -3.39 7.05 11.22
C CYS A 23 -4.12 8.39 11.04
N SER A 24 -4.62 8.93 12.13
CA SER A 24 -5.36 10.21 12.18
C SER A 24 -4.57 11.40 11.60
N SER A 25 -3.27 11.46 11.86
CA SER A 25 -2.42 12.54 11.33
C SER A 25 -2.37 12.55 9.80
N HIS A 26 -2.41 11.39 9.14
CA HIS A 26 -2.48 11.31 7.67
C HIS A 26 -3.82 11.86 7.13
N VAL A 27 -4.92 11.60 7.85
CA VAL A 27 -6.24 12.14 7.49
C VAL A 27 -6.24 13.66 7.64
N LYS A 28 -5.65 14.17 8.75
CA LYS A 28 -5.51 15.62 8.98
C LYS A 28 -4.63 16.28 7.93
N GLU A 29 -3.54 15.62 7.48
CA GLU A 29 -2.68 16.11 6.40
C GLU A 29 -3.43 16.20 5.05
N ASP A 30 -4.26 15.20 4.73
CA ASP A 30 -4.96 15.13 3.44
C ASP A 30 -6.16 16.10 3.37
N PHE A 31 -6.90 16.27 4.45
CA PHE A 31 -8.18 17.00 4.45
C PHE A 31 -8.15 18.33 5.22
N GLY A 32 -7.24 18.50 6.17
CA GLY A 32 -7.12 19.73 6.95
C GLY A 32 -8.45 20.13 7.59
N LYS A 33 -8.90 21.36 7.34
CA LYS A 33 -10.16 21.93 7.86
C LYS A 33 -11.43 21.39 7.18
N LYS A 34 -11.32 20.58 6.11
CA LYS A 34 -12.50 20.01 5.39
C LYS A 34 -13.24 18.95 6.20
N ILE A 35 -12.59 18.37 7.22
CA ILE A 35 -13.20 17.39 8.14
C ILE A 35 -13.21 17.99 9.54
N ARG A 36 -14.41 18.06 10.14
CA ARG A 36 -14.60 18.63 11.50
C ARG A 36 -14.07 17.72 12.60
N PHE A 37 -14.24 16.40 12.45
CA PHE A 37 -13.90 15.43 13.49
C PHE A 37 -13.07 14.28 12.92
N ILE A 38 -12.00 13.94 13.60
CA ILE A 38 -11.16 12.78 13.32
C ILE A 38 -11.01 12.02 14.64
N LEU A 39 -11.56 10.81 14.70
CA LEU A 39 -11.39 9.95 15.86
C LEU A 39 -9.98 9.37 15.88
N GLU A 40 -9.28 9.54 17.01
CA GLU A 40 -7.97 8.93 17.19
C GLU A 40 -8.12 7.44 17.55
N GLY A 41 -7.70 6.57 16.66
CA GLY A 41 -7.77 5.11 16.83
C GLY A 41 -6.38 4.45 16.80
N GLY A 42 -5.32 5.24 16.83
CA GLY A 42 -3.95 4.75 16.67
C GLY A 42 -3.59 4.42 15.22
N LYS A 43 -2.51 3.67 15.03
CA LYS A 43 -2.06 3.24 13.70
C LYS A 43 -2.78 1.96 13.27
N SER A 44 -3.11 1.87 11.98
CA SER A 44 -3.64 0.64 11.39
C SER A 44 -2.70 -0.54 11.67
N SER A 45 -3.26 -1.64 12.16
CA SER A 45 -2.51 -2.85 12.52
C SER A 45 -1.96 -3.57 11.28
N VAL A 46 -2.70 -3.54 10.15
CA VAL A 46 -2.33 -4.18 8.88
C VAL A 46 -1.60 -3.24 7.94
N GLY A 47 -1.97 -1.95 7.91
CA GLY A 47 -1.32 -0.88 7.16
C GLY A 47 -1.62 -0.82 5.65
N ILE A 48 -2.31 -1.83 5.11
CA ILE A 48 -2.83 -1.88 3.73
C ILE A 48 -4.30 -2.31 3.76
N GLU A 49 -4.98 -2.15 2.64
CA GLU A 49 -6.40 -2.47 2.52
C GLU A 49 -6.67 -3.99 2.58
N SER A 50 -7.95 -4.34 2.77
CA SER A 50 -8.43 -5.72 2.70
C SER A 50 -8.25 -6.32 1.30
N THR A 51 -8.08 -7.64 1.24
CA THR A 51 -8.24 -8.43 0.02
C THR A 51 -9.71 -8.43 -0.37
N ILE A 52 -10.02 -8.25 -1.67
CA ILE A 52 -11.39 -8.32 -2.19
C ILE A 52 -11.51 -9.53 -3.11
N ILE A 53 -12.51 -10.36 -2.83
CA ILE A 53 -12.81 -11.58 -3.58
C ILE A 53 -14.21 -11.44 -4.16
N ASP A 54 -14.38 -11.74 -5.44
CA ASP A 54 -15.66 -11.94 -6.09
C ASP A 54 -16.00 -13.44 -6.02
N ILE A 55 -17.17 -13.76 -5.49
CA ILE A 55 -17.65 -15.14 -5.29
C ILE A 55 -18.95 -15.45 -6.04
N ARG A 56 -19.41 -14.52 -6.88
CA ARG A 56 -20.70 -14.68 -7.61
C ARG A 56 -20.70 -15.84 -8.57
N ASP A 57 -19.55 -16.11 -9.20
CA ASP A 57 -19.31 -17.26 -10.09
C ASP A 57 -18.08 -18.03 -9.61
N LYS A 58 -17.10 -18.26 -10.50
CA LYS A 58 -15.80 -18.79 -10.09
C LYS A 58 -15.06 -17.75 -9.25
N PRO A 59 -14.67 -18.07 -8.01
CA PRO A 59 -13.97 -17.14 -7.13
C PRO A 59 -12.74 -16.52 -7.79
N ARG A 60 -12.62 -15.18 -7.72
CA ARG A 60 -11.50 -14.43 -8.27
C ARG A 60 -11.11 -13.28 -7.34
N ILE A 61 -9.84 -12.97 -7.28
CA ILE A 61 -9.32 -11.83 -6.54
C ILE A 61 -9.51 -10.56 -7.38
N LEU A 62 -10.26 -9.61 -6.85
CA LEU A 62 -10.44 -8.28 -7.45
C LEU A 62 -9.37 -7.30 -6.97
N ARG A 63 -8.87 -7.46 -5.74
CA ARG A 63 -7.81 -6.63 -5.16
C ARG A 63 -6.96 -7.46 -4.21
N LEU A 64 -5.65 -7.42 -4.41
CA LEU A 64 -4.68 -7.89 -3.41
C LEU A 64 -4.73 -7.00 -2.17
N GLY A 65 -4.67 -7.58 -0.99
CA GLY A 65 -4.73 -6.85 0.28
C GLY A 65 -3.93 -7.51 1.39
N GLY A 66 -4.29 -7.24 2.63
CA GLY A 66 -3.57 -7.72 3.81
C GLY A 66 -3.71 -9.22 4.10
N LEU A 67 -4.67 -9.90 3.47
CA LEU A 67 -4.78 -11.36 3.50
C LEU A 67 -4.13 -11.95 2.25
N ASP A 68 -3.11 -12.80 2.46
CA ASP A 68 -2.36 -13.45 1.38
C ASP A 68 -3.27 -14.43 0.61
N ILE A 69 -3.14 -14.44 -0.73
CA ILE A 69 -3.87 -15.35 -1.61
C ILE A 69 -3.63 -16.81 -1.22
N SER A 70 -2.40 -17.19 -0.88
CA SER A 70 -2.08 -18.58 -0.51
C SER A 70 -2.88 -19.08 0.70
N THR A 71 -3.21 -18.19 1.64
CA THR A 71 -4.08 -18.52 2.78
C THR A 71 -5.50 -18.81 2.32
N ILE A 72 -6.01 -18.04 1.37
CA ILE A 72 -7.35 -18.19 0.82
C ILE A 72 -7.43 -19.49 -0.01
N GLU A 73 -6.43 -19.73 -0.87
CA GLU A 73 -6.33 -20.93 -1.70
C GLU A 73 -6.29 -22.23 -0.86
N LYS A 74 -5.58 -22.20 0.27
CA LYS A 74 -5.55 -23.33 1.22
C LYS A 74 -6.94 -23.64 1.78
N VAL A 75 -7.70 -22.63 2.21
CA VAL A 75 -9.06 -22.81 2.74
C VAL A 75 -10.01 -23.33 1.67
N LEU A 76 -9.90 -22.83 0.44
CA LEU A 76 -10.75 -23.21 -0.67
C LEU A 76 -10.29 -24.52 -1.37
N ASN A 77 -9.14 -25.05 -0.99
CA ASN A 77 -8.48 -26.19 -1.63
C ASN A 77 -8.40 -26.09 -3.17
N ARG A 78 -8.19 -24.88 -3.69
CA ARG A 78 -8.04 -24.58 -5.13
C ARG A 78 -7.33 -23.27 -5.39
N LYS A 79 -6.77 -23.14 -6.59
CA LYS A 79 -6.20 -21.87 -7.07
C LYS A 79 -7.28 -20.85 -7.38
N ILE A 80 -6.97 -19.55 -7.14
CA ILE A 80 -7.85 -18.43 -7.43
C ILE A 80 -7.19 -17.54 -8.47
N SER A 81 -7.98 -17.16 -9.49
CA SER A 81 -7.53 -16.20 -10.50
C SER A 81 -7.45 -14.78 -9.93
N LEU A 82 -6.50 -14.00 -10.44
CA LEU A 82 -6.33 -12.58 -10.11
C LEU A 82 -6.75 -11.72 -11.30
N THR A 83 -7.68 -10.79 -11.09
CA THR A 83 -8.12 -9.82 -12.10
C THR A 83 -7.31 -8.52 -11.95
N ASN A 84 -6.18 -8.42 -12.66
CA ASN A 84 -5.26 -7.28 -12.50
C ASN A 84 -5.70 -5.98 -13.16
N ASN A 85 -6.30 -6.05 -14.36
CA ASN A 85 -6.73 -4.89 -15.14
C ASN A 85 -8.10 -5.19 -15.74
N PRO A 86 -9.19 -5.06 -14.99
CA PRO A 86 -10.52 -5.30 -15.52
C PRO A 86 -10.88 -4.22 -16.55
N SER A 87 -11.60 -4.59 -17.62
CA SER A 87 -12.17 -3.65 -18.59
C SER A 87 -13.15 -2.68 -17.93
N LYS A 88 -13.85 -3.14 -16.88
CA LYS A 88 -14.75 -2.35 -16.03
C LYS A 88 -14.30 -2.41 -14.58
N ILE A 89 -14.11 -1.25 -13.95
CA ILE A 89 -13.79 -1.13 -12.54
C ILE A 89 -14.97 -1.65 -11.72
N SER A 90 -14.73 -2.69 -10.93
CA SER A 90 -15.75 -3.35 -10.09
C SER A 90 -15.43 -3.29 -8.59
N SER A 91 -14.25 -2.78 -8.23
CA SER A 91 -13.88 -2.61 -6.81
C SER A 91 -12.89 -1.46 -6.61
N PRO A 92 -12.84 -0.87 -5.40
CA PRO A 92 -11.84 0.15 -5.05
C PRO A 92 -10.40 -0.36 -5.24
N GLY A 93 -9.50 0.50 -5.70
CA GLY A 93 -8.09 0.18 -5.88
C GLY A 93 -7.73 -0.43 -7.23
N GLN A 94 -8.67 -0.56 -8.17
CA GLN A 94 -8.44 -1.05 -9.53
C GLN A 94 -8.02 0.04 -10.52
N LEU A 95 -8.04 1.31 -10.14
CA LEU A 95 -7.56 2.40 -10.98
C LEU A 95 -6.09 2.18 -11.38
N ARG A 96 -5.75 2.50 -12.64
CA ARG A 96 -4.40 2.37 -13.17
C ARG A 96 -3.40 3.20 -12.36
N LEU A 97 -3.73 4.47 -12.04
CA LEU A 97 -3.00 5.30 -11.10
C LEU A 97 -3.73 5.26 -9.76
N HIS A 98 -3.07 4.74 -8.74
CA HIS A 98 -3.57 4.70 -7.37
C HIS A 98 -2.39 4.61 -6.37
N TYR A 99 -2.63 4.94 -5.11
CA TYR A 99 -1.61 4.86 -4.03
C TYR A 99 -0.38 5.74 -4.25
N SER A 100 -0.51 6.79 -5.08
CA SER A 100 0.61 7.65 -5.45
C SER A 100 1.03 8.59 -4.30
N PRO A 101 2.32 8.66 -3.95
CA PRO A 101 2.83 9.70 -3.06
C PRO A 101 2.89 11.07 -3.74
N GLY A 102 2.63 11.18 -5.05
CA GLY A 102 2.71 12.42 -5.82
C GLY A 102 4.11 12.78 -6.28
N ILE A 103 5.04 11.84 -6.22
CA ILE A 103 6.39 11.94 -6.80
C ILE A 103 6.68 10.66 -7.61
N PRO A 104 7.52 10.71 -8.66
CA PRO A 104 7.83 9.56 -9.51
C PRO A 104 8.41 8.38 -8.75
N ILE A 105 8.03 7.17 -9.14
CA ILE A 105 8.56 5.91 -8.58
C ILE A 105 9.17 5.08 -9.70
N LYS A 106 10.42 4.64 -9.53
CA LYS A 106 11.12 3.69 -10.41
C LYS A 106 11.28 2.36 -9.68
N LEU A 107 10.81 1.28 -10.29
CA LEU A 107 10.85 -0.07 -9.70
C LEU A 107 12.08 -0.85 -10.17
N ASN A 108 12.46 -1.87 -9.39
CA ASN A 108 13.55 -2.81 -9.71
C ASN A 108 14.92 -2.14 -9.90
N VAL A 109 15.21 -1.12 -9.10
CA VAL A 109 16.47 -0.38 -9.15
C VAL A 109 17.44 -0.95 -8.12
N GLN A 110 18.66 -1.27 -8.53
CA GLN A 110 19.68 -1.87 -7.65
C GLN A 110 20.34 -0.85 -6.70
N ARG A 111 20.43 0.42 -7.12
CA ARG A 111 21.07 1.52 -6.36
C ARG A 111 20.49 2.88 -6.76
N THR A 112 20.61 3.87 -5.87
CA THR A 112 20.24 5.25 -6.20
C THR A 112 21.29 5.92 -7.06
N SER A 113 20.88 6.86 -7.91
CA SER A 113 21.77 7.72 -8.69
C SER A 113 22.34 8.90 -7.89
N GLY A 114 21.71 9.26 -6.74
CA GLY A 114 22.16 10.36 -5.92
C GLY A 114 21.33 10.63 -4.68
N LYS A 115 21.69 11.67 -3.93
CA LYS A 115 21.03 12.05 -2.67
C LYS A 115 19.60 12.61 -2.86
N SER A 116 19.25 13.05 -4.07
CA SER A 116 17.90 13.58 -4.39
C SER A 116 16.84 12.47 -4.57
N GLU A 117 17.25 11.21 -4.67
CA GLU A 117 16.35 10.06 -4.75
C GLU A 117 16.26 9.35 -3.40
N ALA A 118 15.05 9.04 -2.95
CA ALA A 118 14.84 8.12 -1.83
C ALA A 118 14.95 6.66 -2.29
N TYR A 119 15.68 5.83 -1.56
CA TYR A 119 15.78 4.40 -1.86
C TYR A 119 14.89 3.61 -0.90
N LEU A 120 13.85 3.01 -1.43
CA LEU A 120 12.91 2.16 -0.69
C LEU A 120 13.35 0.70 -0.77
N LEU A 121 13.60 0.13 0.39
CA LEU A 121 14.16 -1.20 0.60
C LEU A 121 13.24 -2.03 1.50
N ILE A 122 13.15 -3.32 1.25
CA ILE A 122 12.41 -4.24 2.13
C ILE A 122 13.14 -4.42 3.47
N LYS A 123 14.42 -4.76 3.40
CA LYS A 123 15.23 -5.10 4.59
C LYS A 123 16.25 -4.00 4.91
N LYS A 124 16.42 -3.71 6.21
CA LYS A 124 17.48 -2.81 6.67
C LYS A 124 18.86 -3.36 6.32
N ARG A 125 19.72 -2.51 5.76
CA ARG A 125 21.11 -2.84 5.40
C ARG A 125 22.07 -2.40 6.50
N ASN A 126 23.20 -3.09 6.64
CA ASN A 126 24.24 -2.74 7.60
C ASN A 126 24.84 -1.35 7.33
N LYS A 127 25.12 -1.05 6.04
CA LYS A 127 25.52 0.29 5.60
C LYS A 127 24.26 1.06 5.19
N SER A 128 23.82 2.00 6.03
CA SER A 128 22.66 2.85 5.77
C SER A 128 23.11 4.24 5.31
N LYS A 129 22.33 4.86 4.44
CA LYS A 129 22.49 6.25 4.01
C LYS A 129 21.25 7.05 4.42
N SER A 130 21.36 8.38 4.49
CA SER A 130 20.27 9.27 4.90
C SER A 130 19.03 9.20 4.02
N ASN A 131 19.21 8.82 2.73
CA ASN A 131 18.15 8.66 1.75
C ASN A 131 17.62 7.20 1.64
N TYR A 132 18.02 6.28 2.54
CA TYR A 132 17.54 4.90 2.57
C TYR A 132 16.34 4.76 3.52
N TYR A 133 15.29 4.14 3.04
CA TYR A 133 14.04 3.88 3.74
C TYR A 133 13.76 2.39 3.74
N TYR A 134 13.53 1.84 4.92
CA TYR A 134 13.33 0.40 5.11
C TYR A 134 11.89 0.12 5.48
N LEU A 135 11.29 -0.87 4.82
CA LEU A 135 9.93 -1.32 5.13
C LEU A 135 9.91 -2.31 6.31
N SER A 136 11.00 -3.08 6.48
CA SER A 136 11.14 -4.04 7.56
C SER A 136 12.58 -4.06 8.10
N LYS A 137 12.73 -4.35 9.38
CA LYS A 137 14.04 -4.54 10.01
C LYS A 137 14.74 -5.79 9.45
N ASN A 138 14.00 -6.90 9.34
CA ASN A 138 14.56 -8.22 9.04
C ASN A 138 14.11 -8.78 7.68
N GLY A 139 13.37 -8.01 6.85
CA GLY A 139 12.85 -8.47 5.57
C GLY A 139 11.48 -9.17 5.67
N ASN A 140 10.79 -9.06 6.81
CA ASN A 140 9.45 -9.61 6.99
C ASN A 140 8.44 -8.86 6.13
N LEU A 141 7.75 -9.58 5.21
CA LEU A 141 6.81 -8.99 4.25
C LEU A 141 5.53 -8.46 4.91
N LYS A 142 5.10 -9.02 6.05
CA LYS A 142 3.95 -8.51 6.82
C LYS A 142 4.27 -7.16 7.45
N GLU A 143 5.46 -7.04 8.05
CA GLU A 143 5.97 -5.77 8.56
C GLU A 143 6.16 -4.74 7.42
N ALA A 144 6.71 -5.18 6.29
CA ALA A 144 6.92 -4.34 5.12
C ALA A 144 5.60 -3.80 4.56
N ALA A 145 4.57 -4.63 4.44
CA ALA A 145 3.23 -4.21 4.01
C ALA A 145 2.63 -3.19 4.98
N LYS A 146 2.72 -3.45 6.30
CA LYS A 146 2.25 -2.54 7.35
C LYS A 146 2.90 -1.16 7.27
N ASN A 147 4.17 -1.09 6.92
CA ASN A 147 4.95 0.15 6.91
C ASN A 147 4.90 0.90 5.57
N LEU A 148 4.42 0.28 4.49
CA LEU A 148 4.50 0.80 3.13
C LEU A 148 3.98 2.24 3.02
N TYR A 149 2.73 2.48 3.37
CA TYR A 149 2.09 3.79 3.18
C TYR A 149 2.67 4.87 4.08
N ASN A 150 2.97 4.53 5.34
CA ASN A 150 3.63 5.45 6.25
C ASN A 150 5.01 5.87 5.71
N THR A 151 5.77 4.94 5.15
CA THR A 151 7.09 5.20 4.56
C THR A 151 7.00 6.05 3.31
N LEU A 152 6.05 5.77 2.40
CA LEU A 152 5.83 6.59 1.20
C LEU A 152 5.45 8.05 1.56
N ARG A 153 4.58 8.25 2.57
CA ARG A 153 4.23 9.58 3.07
C ARG A 153 5.42 10.30 3.69
N LYS A 154 6.25 9.59 4.49
CA LYS A 154 7.48 10.13 5.06
C LYS A 154 8.48 10.57 3.99
N ILE A 155 8.67 9.77 2.95
CA ILE A 155 9.55 10.12 1.82
C ILE A 155 9.05 11.39 1.13
N LYS A 156 7.76 11.50 0.83
CA LYS A 156 7.16 12.70 0.25
C LYS A 156 7.42 13.94 1.12
N LYS A 157 7.23 13.84 2.44
CA LYS A 157 7.44 14.93 3.39
C LYS A 157 8.90 15.41 3.40
N ASN A 158 9.84 14.52 3.14
CA ASN A 158 11.27 14.83 3.07
C ASN A 158 11.71 15.41 1.70
N LYS A 159 10.75 15.74 0.81
CA LYS A 159 10.95 16.49 -0.44
C LYS A 159 11.93 15.87 -1.44
N TYR A 160 12.04 14.53 -1.48
CA TYR A 160 12.81 13.85 -2.54
C TYR A 160 12.16 14.07 -3.91
N LYS A 161 13.00 14.13 -4.96
CA LYS A 161 12.55 14.28 -6.35
C LYS A 161 11.90 13.01 -6.91
N SER A 162 12.35 11.85 -6.47
CA SER A 162 11.82 10.55 -6.88
C SER A 162 12.06 9.48 -5.82
N ILE A 163 11.37 8.36 -5.96
CA ILE A 163 11.58 7.13 -5.18
C ILE A 163 12.12 6.07 -6.13
N VAL A 164 13.21 5.44 -5.77
CA VAL A 164 13.70 4.22 -6.42
C VAL A 164 13.47 3.05 -5.46
N VAL A 165 12.98 1.93 -5.99
CA VAL A 165 12.57 0.77 -5.21
C VAL A 165 13.39 -0.43 -5.63
N GLU A 166 13.96 -1.16 -4.66
CA GLU A 166 14.62 -2.44 -4.96
C GLU A 166 13.62 -3.49 -5.48
N LYS A 167 14.14 -4.60 -6.01
CA LYS A 167 13.30 -5.72 -6.45
C LYS A 167 12.50 -6.28 -5.25
N ILE A 168 11.18 -6.21 -5.34
CA ILE A 168 10.27 -6.74 -4.33
C ILE A 168 10.04 -8.23 -4.59
N PRO A 169 10.11 -9.11 -3.57
CA PRO A 169 9.78 -10.52 -3.71
C PRO A 169 8.32 -10.72 -4.17
N ASN A 170 8.11 -11.46 -5.25
CA ASN A 170 6.76 -11.73 -5.80
C ASN A 170 6.09 -12.95 -5.13
N ILE A 171 6.15 -13.02 -3.80
CA ILE A 171 5.56 -14.07 -2.96
C ILE A 171 4.79 -13.42 -1.82
N GLY A 172 3.78 -14.11 -1.31
CA GLY A 172 3.01 -13.67 -0.16
C GLY A 172 2.54 -12.22 -0.28
N LEU A 173 2.65 -11.46 0.80
CA LEU A 173 2.34 -10.02 0.81
C LEU A 173 3.27 -9.16 -0.06
N GLY A 174 4.38 -9.72 -0.54
CA GLY A 174 5.22 -9.04 -1.55
C GLY A 174 4.45 -8.76 -2.85
N LYS A 175 3.54 -9.67 -3.27
CA LYS A 175 2.63 -9.44 -4.41
C LYS A 175 1.77 -8.18 -4.21
N THR A 176 1.22 -8.02 -3.00
CA THR A 176 0.42 -6.84 -2.65
C THR A 176 1.26 -5.56 -2.65
N ILE A 177 2.45 -5.59 -2.05
CA ILE A 177 3.38 -4.46 -2.05
C ILE A 177 3.74 -4.06 -3.49
N LEU A 178 4.07 -5.04 -4.32
CA LEU A 178 4.43 -4.82 -5.72
C LEU A 178 3.25 -4.22 -6.52
N ASP A 179 2.02 -4.72 -6.36
CA ASP A 179 0.82 -4.15 -6.99
C ASP A 179 0.64 -2.68 -6.60
N ARG A 180 0.76 -2.34 -5.30
CA ARG A 180 0.64 -0.96 -4.81
C ARG A 180 1.69 -0.03 -5.41
N LEU A 181 2.94 -0.45 -5.44
CA LEU A 181 4.04 0.32 -5.99
C LEU A 181 3.95 0.45 -7.52
N THR A 182 3.50 -0.60 -8.21
CA THR A 182 3.26 -0.57 -9.67
C THR A 182 2.17 0.44 -10.04
N ARG A 183 1.05 0.48 -9.29
CA ARG A 183 0.01 1.50 -9.51
C ARG A 183 0.50 2.90 -9.15
N ALA A 184 1.25 3.04 -8.07
CA ALA A 184 1.83 4.31 -7.65
C ALA A 184 2.86 4.87 -8.65
N SER A 185 3.56 3.99 -9.39
CA SER A 185 4.56 4.37 -10.40
C SER A 185 3.97 4.86 -11.74
N LYS A 186 2.64 4.78 -11.93
CA LYS A 186 1.97 5.25 -13.18
C LYS A 186 1.80 6.77 -13.24
N LEU A 187 2.30 7.51 -12.25
CA LEU A 187 2.42 8.96 -12.30
C LEU A 187 3.41 9.32 -13.41
N LYS A 188 2.94 10.09 -14.40
CA LYS A 188 3.77 10.69 -15.46
C LYS A 188 4.46 11.95 -14.98
#